data_5dff2b5558b81bb1b2c7cee6d07a4e22
#
_entry.id   5dff2b5558b81bb1b2c7cee6d07a4e22
#
_cell.length_a   1.000
_cell.length_b   1.000
_cell.length_c   1.000
_cell.angle_alpha   90.00
_cell.angle_beta   90.00
_cell.angle_gamma   90.00
#
_symmetry.space_group_name_H-M   'P 1'
#
loop_
_entity.id
_entity.type
_entity.pdbx_description
1 polymer ?
#
loop_
_entity_poly.entity_id
_entity_poly.type
_entity_poly.pdbx_seq_one_letter_code
_entity_poly.pdbx_strand_id
1 'polypeptide(L)'
;MNKQKLLSITMTLLLGVSSIFAQKQPVDYVNPLMGTDSKISLSNGNTYPAIALPWGMNFWMPQTGKMGDGWAYTYASDKIRGFKQTHQPSPWINDYGQFSIMPMTKQLKIDQDSRASWFSHKAEKATPYYYSVYLSEYNMTTEIAPTERCAYFRFTFPEASDAYVVVDAFDRGSYVKVIPEENKIVGYTTRNSGGVPQNFRNYFVIEFDKPFTFNKVWADYHLVETHLELQSNHVGAAIGFSTKKGEQVHAKVASSFISPEQAELNLKEIGNKTFEQTKEAGRKAWNDVLGRIKVEDDDENRMRTFYSCLYRSVLFPRMFHEVNAKGETVHYSPYNGEIRPGYMFTDTGFWDTFRCLFPFVNLIYPSMGEKMQEGLLNTYLESGFFPEWASPGHRGCMVGNNSASVVADAFMKNVTKADAEKMYEGLLKGANSVHPRVSTTGRRGYEYYNKLGYVPYDVKINENAARTLEYAYDDWCIYRMGEKLGRPAEELELYK
;
A
#
# COMPACT_ATOMS: atom_id res chain seq x y z
N MET A 1 -80.93 -34.65 -22.08
CA MET A 1 -79.66 -35.26 -21.62
C MET A 1 -78.52 -34.35 -22.06
N ASN A 2 -78.05 -33.46 -21.15
CA ASN A 2 -77.05 -32.46 -21.43
C ASN A 2 -75.67 -32.99 -21.06
N LYS A 3 -74.74 -33.00 -22.03
CA LYS A 3 -73.35 -33.25 -21.79
C LYS A 3 -72.69 -31.89 -21.58
N GLN A 4 -72.31 -31.56 -20.33
CA GLN A 4 -71.47 -30.44 -20.01
C GLN A 4 -70.06 -30.82 -20.37
N LYS A 5 -69.46 -30.01 -21.25
CA LYS A 5 -68.03 -30.04 -21.56
C LYS A 5 -67.32 -29.27 -20.46
N LEU A 6 -66.47 -29.96 -19.70
CA LEU A 6 -65.56 -29.35 -18.77
C LEU A 6 -64.32 -28.79 -19.57
N LEU A 7 -64.18 -27.47 -19.63
CA LEU A 7 -63.02 -26.81 -20.23
C LEU A 7 -61.93 -26.71 -19.15
N SER A 8 -60.96 -27.55 -19.28
CA SER A 8 -59.75 -27.46 -18.45
C SER A 8 -58.85 -26.35 -18.99
N ILE A 9 -58.77 -25.22 -18.27
CA ILE A 9 -57.82 -24.15 -18.55
C ILE A 9 -56.50 -24.51 -17.85
N THR A 10 -55.56 -25.05 -18.60
CA THR A 10 -54.19 -25.25 -18.15
C THR A 10 -53.48 -23.91 -18.21
N MET A 11 -53.39 -23.22 -17.07
CA MET A 11 -52.62 -21.98 -16.92
C MET A 11 -51.15 -22.35 -16.80
N THR A 12 -50.44 -22.33 -17.93
CA THR A 12 -48.98 -22.50 -17.95
C THR A 12 -48.34 -21.24 -17.37
N LEU A 13 -47.95 -21.28 -16.10
CA LEU A 13 -47.07 -20.29 -15.50
C LEU A 13 -45.68 -20.43 -16.17
N LEU A 14 -45.38 -19.61 -17.15
CA LEU A 14 -44.03 -19.35 -17.60
C LEU A 14 -43.33 -18.55 -16.48
N LEU A 15 -42.72 -19.26 -15.55
CA LEU A 15 -41.69 -18.72 -14.70
C LEU A 15 -40.50 -18.37 -15.61
N GLY A 16 -40.49 -17.14 -16.13
CA GLY A 16 -39.32 -16.52 -16.71
C GLY A 16 -38.27 -16.42 -15.61
N VAL A 17 -37.39 -17.40 -15.55
CA VAL A 17 -36.10 -17.23 -14.82
C VAL A 17 -35.31 -16.19 -15.60
N SER A 18 -35.64 -14.93 -15.36
CA SER A 18 -34.72 -13.86 -15.66
C SER A 18 -33.50 -14.13 -14.78
N SER A 19 -32.48 -14.74 -15.35
CA SER A 19 -31.13 -14.67 -14.78
C SER A 19 -30.84 -13.18 -14.66
N ILE A 20 -31.10 -12.62 -13.48
CA ILE A 20 -30.61 -11.30 -13.13
C ILE A 20 -29.09 -11.46 -13.08
N PHE A 21 -28.42 -11.29 -14.23
CA PHE A 21 -27.00 -11.04 -14.22
C PHE A 21 -26.83 -9.79 -13.37
N ALA A 22 -26.31 -9.96 -12.16
CA ALA A 22 -26.01 -8.83 -11.31
C ALA A 22 -25.17 -7.84 -12.14
N GLN A 23 -25.67 -6.63 -12.31
CA GLN A 23 -24.98 -5.60 -13.08
C GLN A 23 -23.56 -5.44 -12.53
N LYS A 24 -22.56 -5.53 -13.41
CA LYS A 24 -21.16 -5.34 -13.00
C LYS A 24 -21.01 -3.99 -12.31
N GLN A 25 -20.36 -4.04 -11.16
CA GLN A 25 -19.98 -2.83 -10.42
C GLN A 25 -18.62 -2.33 -10.88
N PRO A 26 -18.24 -1.07 -10.64
CA PRO A 26 -16.94 -0.50 -11.02
C PRO A 26 -15.74 -1.39 -10.69
N VAL A 27 -15.70 -2.00 -9.51
CA VAL A 27 -14.60 -2.87 -9.08
C VAL A 27 -14.49 -4.17 -9.89
N ASP A 28 -15.57 -4.62 -10.51
CA ASP A 28 -15.59 -5.86 -11.32
C ASP A 28 -14.86 -5.68 -12.67
N TYR A 29 -14.59 -4.44 -13.08
CA TYR A 29 -13.80 -4.11 -14.27
C TYR A 29 -12.30 -3.99 -13.95
N VAL A 30 -11.91 -3.86 -12.68
CA VAL A 30 -10.51 -3.64 -12.31
C VAL A 30 -9.68 -4.91 -12.53
N ASN A 31 -8.57 -4.76 -13.24
CA ASN A 31 -7.55 -5.79 -13.39
C ASN A 31 -6.24 -5.38 -12.69
N PRO A 32 -5.97 -5.83 -11.46
CA PRO A 32 -4.71 -5.51 -10.77
C PRO A 32 -3.45 -6.06 -11.44
N LEU A 33 -3.59 -7.04 -12.34
CA LEU A 33 -2.47 -7.61 -13.09
C LEU A 33 -2.05 -6.73 -14.28
N MET A 34 -2.85 -5.73 -14.66
CA MET A 34 -2.50 -4.79 -15.73
C MET A 34 -1.22 -4.04 -15.38
N GLY A 35 -0.23 -4.05 -16.29
CA GLY A 35 1.07 -3.41 -16.08
C GLY A 35 2.09 -4.23 -15.28
N THR A 36 1.82 -5.51 -14.98
CA THR A 36 2.74 -6.38 -14.22
C THR A 36 3.68 -7.21 -15.11
N ASP A 37 3.47 -7.21 -16.43
CA ASP A 37 4.38 -7.82 -17.40
C ASP A 37 5.49 -6.83 -17.75
N SER A 38 6.47 -6.72 -16.88
CA SER A 38 7.57 -5.76 -17.00
C SER A 38 8.93 -6.44 -16.87
N LYS A 39 9.97 -5.73 -17.34
CA LYS A 39 11.37 -6.16 -17.25
C LYS A 39 12.20 -5.00 -16.72
N ILE A 40 13.27 -5.32 -15.97
CA ILE A 40 14.22 -4.32 -15.47
C ILE A 40 14.81 -3.42 -16.57
N SER A 41 14.98 -3.97 -17.78
CA SER A 41 15.49 -3.25 -18.95
C SER A 41 14.47 -2.32 -19.62
N LEU A 42 13.19 -2.47 -19.29
CA LEU A 42 12.09 -1.69 -19.86
C LEU A 42 11.37 -0.99 -18.74
N SER A 43 11.39 0.32 -18.68
CA SER A 43 10.69 1.11 -17.67
C SER A 43 9.18 1.20 -17.95
N ASN A 44 8.56 0.13 -18.41
CA ASN A 44 7.13 0.06 -18.68
C ASN A 44 6.46 -1.02 -17.82
N GLY A 45 5.23 -0.77 -17.41
CA GLY A 45 4.52 -1.61 -16.48
C GLY A 45 4.96 -1.33 -15.04
N ASN A 46 5.96 -2.03 -14.53
CA ASN A 46 6.60 -1.82 -13.23
C ASN A 46 5.62 -1.76 -12.04
N THR A 47 4.52 -2.50 -12.14
CA THR A 47 3.49 -2.59 -11.12
C THR A 47 3.38 -4.01 -10.59
N TYR A 48 2.69 -4.16 -9.49
CA TYR A 48 2.33 -5.45 -8.91
C TYR A 48 0.81 -5.48 -8.64
N PRO A 49 0.20 -6.67 -8.50
CA PRO A 49 -1.21 -6.76 -8.13
C PRO A 49 -1.36 -6.35 -6.66
N ALA A 50 -1.70 -5.10 -6.40
CA ALA A 50 -1.91 -4.59 -5.06
C ALA A 50 -3.28 -5.05 -4.54
N ILE A 51 -3.25 -5.97 -3.58
CA ILE A 51 -4.42 -6.42 -2.84
C ILE A 51 -4.51 -5.56 -1.58
N ALA A 52 -5.38 -4.57 -1.60
CA ALA A 52 -5.43 -3.52 -0.58
C ALA A 52 -6.77 -2.81 -0.60
N LEU A 53 -7.06 -1.97 0.40
CA LEU A 53 -8.11 -0.97 0.32
C LEU A 53 -7.59 0.34 -0.31
N PRO A 54 -8.46 1.24 -0.79
CA PRO A 54 -8.06 2.53 -1.31
C PRO A 54 -7.21 3.30 -0.29
N TRP A 55 -6.05 3.79 -0.73
CA TRP A 55 -5.06 4.48 0.13
C TRP A 55 -4.65 3.71 1.40
N GLY A 56 -4.90 2.39 1.46
CA GLY A 56 -4.62 1.57 2.64
C GLY A 56 -3.16 1.60 3.09
N MET A 57 -2.91 1.40 4.38
CA MET A 57 -1.57 1.38 4.93
C MET A 57 -0.76 0.19 4.40
N ASN A 58 -1.37 -0.99 4.35
CA ASN A 58 -0.71 -2.23 3.94
C ASN A 58 -1.27 -2.75 2.63
N PHE A 59 -0.38 -3.08 1.70
CA PHE A 59 -0.72 -3.81 0.48
C PHE A 59 -0.18 -5.23 0.58
N TRP A 60 -0.90 -6.16 -0.02
CA TRP A 60 -0.50 -7.55 -0.13
C TRP A 60 -0.33 -7.95 -1.58
N MET A 61 0.60 -8.85 -1.84
CA MET A 61 0.87 -9.35 -3.17
C MET A 61 1.49 -10.75 -3.14
N PRO A 62 1.28 -11.58 -4.18
CA PRO A 62 2.11 -12.77 -4.39
C PRO A 62 3.55 -12.34 -4.69
N GLN A 63 4.52 -12.96 -4.04
CA GLN A 63 5.94 -12.69 -4.23
C GLN A 63 6.52 -13.67 -5.24
N THR A 64 6.87 -13.20 -6.44
CA THR A 64 7.56 -14.00 -7.45
C THR A 64 9.06 -13.72 -7.49
N GLY A 65 9.51 -12.52 -7.12
CA GLY A 65 10.90 -12.15 -6.94
C GLY A 65 11.47 -12.58 -5.58
N LYS A 66 12.78 -12.42 -5.42
CA LYS A 66 13.46 -12.70 -4.15
C LYS A 66 13.34 -11.53 -3.17
N MET A 67 13.71 -11.79 -1.93
CA MET A 67 13.88 -10.74 -0.92
C MET A 67 14.87 -9.67 -1.42
N GLY A 68 14.47 -8.41 -1.36
CA GLY A 68 15.28 -7.28 -1.83
C GLY A 68 15.15 -6.95 -3.31
N ASP A 69 14.46 -7.79 -4.08
CA ASP A 69 14.18 -7.51 -5.48
C ASP A 69 13.16 -6.38 -5.61
N GLY A 70 13.50 -5.34 -6.38
CA GLY A 70 12.58 -4.26 -6.70
C GLY A 70 11.40 -4.72 -7.56
N TRP A 71 11.59 -5.76 -8.38
CA TRP A 71 10.52 -6.42 -9.14
C TRP A 71 9.97 -7.61 -8.36
N ALA A 72 9.36 -7.33 -7.21
CA ALA A 72 8.87 -8.35 -6.30
C ALA A 72 7.76 -9.25 -6.91
N TYR A 73 7.06 -8.78 -7.94
CA TYR A 73 6.17 -9.56 -8.79
C TYR A 73 6.40 -9.24 -10.27
N THR A 74 6.46 -10.27 -11.11
CA THR A 74 6.42 -10.14 -12.57
C THR A 74 5.47 -11.18 -13.14
N TYR A 75 4.64 -10.78 -14.11
CA TYR A 75 3.64 -11.66 -14.74
C TYR A 75 4.24 -12.88 -15.43
N ALA A 76 5.43 -12.73 -16.03
CA ALA A 76 6.13 -13.83 -16.70
C ALA A 76 6.70 -14.91 -15.76
N SER A 77 6.63 -14.70 -14.44
CA SER A 77 7.10 -15.69 -13.46
C SER A 77 6.10 -16.81 -13.28
N ASP A 78 6.60 -18.01 -13.03
CA ASP A 78 5.85 -19.26 -12.89
C ASP A 78 5.86 -19.83 -11.46
N LYS A 79 6.55 -19.14 -10.52
CA LYS A 79 6.66 -19.56 -9.12
C LYS A 79 6.37 -18.44 -8.15
N ILE A 80 5.64 -18.78 -7.08
CA ILE A 80 5.38 -17.91 -5.92
C ILE A 80 6.23 -18.40 -4.74
N ARG A 81 6.97 -17.48 -4.10
CA ARG A 81 7.85 -17.70 -2.94
C ARG A 81 7.20 -17.38 -1.60
N GLY A 82 6.06 -16.70 -1.64
CA GLY A 82 5.27 -16.29 -0.48
C GLY A 82 4.24 -15.24 -0.85
N PHE A 83 3.48 -14.84 0.14
CA PHE A 83 2.54 -13.71 0.06
C PHE A 83 3.08 -12.61 0.94
N LYS A 84 3.46 -11.51 0.31
CA LYS A 84 4.24 -10.43 0.93
C LYS A 84 3.35 -9.27 1.30
N GLN A 85 3.49 -8.76 2.56
CA GLN A 85 3.09 -7.39 2.86
C GLN A 85 4.10 -6.45 2.22
N THR A 86 3.65 -5.42 1.53
CA THR A 86 4.52 -4.50 0.79
C THR A 86 4.08 -3.05 0.97
N HIS A 87 5.09 -2.18 1.03
CA HIS A 87 4.93 -0.73 1.04
C HIS A 87 5.68 -0.10 -0.15
N GLN A 88 6.01 -0.90 -1.15
CA GLN A 88 6.78 -0.45 -2.30
C GLN A 88 5.97 0.51 -3.18
N PRO A 89 6.43 1.76 -3.40
CA PRO A 89 5.80 2.69 -4.35
C PRO A 89 6.29 2.46 -5.78
N SER A 90 7.55 2.05 -5.94
CA SER A 90 8.15 1.73 -7.24
C SER A 90 9.33 0.77 -7.07
N PRO A 91 9.73 0.04 -8.14
CA PRO A 91 10.90 -0.85 -8.08
C PRO A 91 12.20 -0.14 -7.71
N TRP A 92 12.40 1.11 -8.15
CA TRP A 92 13.63 1.88 -7.91
C TRP A 92 13.74 2.42 -6.48
N ILE A 93 12.61 2.80 -5.87
CA ILE A 93 12.56 3.23 -4.46
C ILE A 93 12.66 2.02 -3.54
N ASN A 94 12.21 0.85 -4.02
CA ASN A 94 12.15 -0.38 -3.27
C ASN A 94 11.16 -0.32 -2.09
N ASP A 95 11.27 -1.21 -1.13
CA ASP A 95 10.27 -1.52 -0.12
C ASP A 95 10.78 -1.24 1.30
N TYR A 96 9.88 -1.19 2.26
CA TYR A 96 10.19 -1.06 3.69
C TYR A 96 9.14 -1.78 4.54
N GLY A 97 9.53 -2.22 5.72
CA GLY A 97 8.63 -2.85 6.69
C GLY A 97 7.92 -4.11 6.18
N GLN A 98 8.49 -4.79 5.19
CA GLN A 98 7.88 -5.96 4.56
C GLN A 98 8.21 -7.26 5.30
N PHE A 99 7.28 -8.20 5.23
CA PHE A 99 7.45 -9.60 5.61
C PHE A 99 6.58 -10.49 4.73
N SER A 100 6.80 -11.80 4.72
CA SER A 100 6.02 -12.71 3.89
C SER A 100 5.55 -13.95 4.63
N ILE A 101 4.47 -14.55 4.13
CA ILE A 101 3.84 -15.76 4.65
C ILE A 101 3.77 -16.76 3.51
N MET A 102 4.24 -18.01 3.73
CA MET A 102 4.16 -19.07 2.74
C MET A 102 3.60 -20.35 3.35
N PRO A 103 2.39 -20.76 2.97
CA PRO A 103 1.85 -22.05 3.36
C PRO A 103 2.43 -23.16 2.48
N MET A 104 2.57 -24.36 3.04
CA MET A 104 3.10 -25.53 2.33
C MET A 104 2.66 -26.85 2.97
N THR A 105 2.91 -27.95 2.26
CA THR A 105 2.71 -29.32 2.74
C THR A 105 3.93 -30.17 2.44
N LYS A 106 3.95 -31.40 2.97
CA LYS A 106 5.02 -32.38 2.81
C LYS A 106 6.25 -31.97 3.64
N GLN A 107 7.33 -31.58 3.00
CA GLN A 107 8.58 -31.22 3.66
C GLN A 107 8.61 -29.72 3.96
N LEU A 108 8.98 -29.36 5.20
CA LEU A 108 9.24 -27.96 5.56
C LEU A 108 10.46 -27.42 4.79
N LYS A 109 10.25 -26.32 4.09
CA LYS A 109 11.28 -25.61 3.31
C LYS A 109 11.28 -24.14 3.72
N ILE A 110 12.38 -23.67 4.28
CA ILE A 110 12.49 -22.29 4.80
C ILE A 110 13.06 -21.34 3.76
N ASP A 111 14.07 -21.80 2.99
CA ASP A 111 14.70 -20.99 1.95
C ASP A 111 13.72 -20.58 0.84
N GLN A 112 13.83 -19.34 0.35
CA GLN A 112 12.88 -18.76 -0.59
C GLN A 112 12.78 -19.48 -1.93
N ASP A 113 13.89 -20.01 -2.45
CA ASP A 113 13.88 -20.73 -3.71
C ASP A 113 13.35 -22.16 -3.52
N SER A 114 13.73 -22.79 -2.39
CA SER A 114 13.29 -24.16 -2.05
C SER A 114 11.79 -24.22 -1.75
N ARG A 115 11.22 -23.19 -1.09
CA ARG A 115 9.80 -23.14 -0.75
C ARG A 115 8.91 -22.66 -1.89
N ALA A 116 9.48 -22.18 -2.99
CA ALA A 116 8.72 -21.64 -4.11
C ALA A 116 7.82 -22.72 -4.76
N SER A 117 6.55 -22.39 -4.95
CA SER A 117 5.57 -23.25 -5.61
C SER A 117 5.27 -22.79 -7.01
N TRP A 118 5.17 -23.72 -7.95
CA TRP A 118 4.61 -23.48 -9.26
C TRP A 118 3.14 -23.01 -9.14
N PHE A 119 2.73 -22.11 -10.00
CA PHE A 119 1.34 -21.66 -10.14
C PHE A 119 1.01 -21.39 -11.61
N SER A 120 -0.25 -21.16 -11.89
CA SER A 120 -0.73 -20.79 -13.22
C SER A 120 -1.69 -19.61 -13.11
N HIS A 121 -1.55 -18.64 -14.00
CA HIS A 121 -2.50 -17.53 -14.11
C HIS A 121 -3.94 -17.98 -14.43
N LYS A 122 -4.13 -19.20 -14.98
CA LYS A 122 -5.46 -19.78 -15.16
C LYS A 122 -6.14 -20.16 -13.84
N ALA A 123 -5.34 -20.36 -12.77
CA ALA A 123 -5.80 -20.66 -11.42
C ALA A 123 -5.49 -19.51 -10.44
N GLU A 124 -5.17 -18.33 -10.96
CA GLU A 124 -4.96 -17.10 -10.23
C GLU A 124 -6.17 -16.18 -10.41
N LYS A 125 -6.66 -15.64 -9.32
CA LYS A 125 -7.69 -14.60 -9.32
C LYS A 125 -7.20 -13.40 -8.52
N ALA A 126 -7.05 -12.26 -9.18
CA ALA A 126 -6.64 -11.01 -8.59
C ALA A 126 -7.74 -9.96 -8.76
N THR A 127 -8.23 -9.43 -7.66
CA THR A 127 -9.07 -8.23 -7.60
C THR A 127 -8.48 -7.30 -6.53
N PRO A 128 -8.82 -6.02 -6.48
CA PRO A 128 -8.27 -5.15 -5.45
C PRO A 128 -8.50 -5.60 -4.00
N TYR A 129 -9.63 -6.26 -3.77
CA TYR A 129 -10.12 -6.67 -2.45
C TYR A 129 -10.00 -8.17 -2.17
N TYR A 130 -9.46 -8.94 -3.11
CA TYR A 130 -9.36 -10.39 -2.98
C TYR A 130 -8.32 -10.97 -3.93
N TYR A 131 -7.51 -11.88 -3.42
CA TYR A 131 -6.59 -12.67 -4.19
C TYR A 131 -6.78 -14.15 -3.90
N SER A 132 -6.61 -14.99 -4.91
CA SER A 132 -6.62 -16.46 -4.75
C SER A 132 -5.70 -17.09 -5.77
N VAL A 133 -4.95 -18.11 -5.35
CA VAL A 133 -4.10 -18.89 -6.23
C VAL A 133 -3.95 -20.33 -5.73
N TYR A 134 -3.88 -21.26 -6.69
CA TYR A 134 -3.53 -22.65 -6.41
C TYR A 134 -2.02 -22.86 -6.48
N LEU A 135 -1.43 -23.36 -5.41
CA LEU A 135 -0.02 -23.71 -5.26
C LEU A 135 0.19 -25.17 -5.60
N SER A 136 0.66 -25.47 -6.81
CA SER A 136 0.67 -26.84 -7.33
C SER A 136 1.70 -27.76 -6.66
N GLU A 137 2.85 -27.23 -6.19
CA GLU A 137 3.84 -28.00 -5.42
C GLU A 137 3.24 -28.59 -4.14
N TYR A 138 2.31 -27.85 -3.52
CA TYR A 138 1.73 -28.16 -2.21
C TYR A 138 0.28 -28.62 -2.28
N ASN A 139 -0.31 -28.69 -3.48
CA ASN A 139 -1.69 -29.13 -3.71
C ASN A 139 -2.71 -28.37 -2.82
N MET A 140 -2.58 -27.04 -2.75
CA MET A 140 -3.40 -26.23 -1.87
C MET A 140 -3.77 -24.87 -2.49
N THR A 141 -4.78 -24.23 -1.93
CA THR A 141 -5.19 -22.88 -2.35
C THR A 141 -4.93 -21.88 -1.23
N THR A 142 -4.40 -20.73 -1.59
CA THR A 142 -4.24 -19.57 -0.70
C THR A 142 -5.15 -18.45 -1.16
N GLU A 143 -5.85 -17.84 -0.21
CA GLU A 143 -6.72 -16.70 -0.44
C GLU A 143 -6.41 -15.57 0.53
N ILE A 144 -6.58 -14.31 0.08
CA ILE A 144 -6.29 -13.10 0.85
C ILE A 144 -7.44 -12.10 0.67
N ALA A 145 -7.94 -11.55 1.78
CA ALA A 145 -8.87 -10.42 1.82
C ALA A 145 -8.30 -9.30 2.71
N PRO A 146 -7.99 -8.11 2.16
CA PRO A 146 -7.34 -7.03 2.90
C PRO A 146 -8.34 -6.15 3.65
N THR A 147 -7.84 -5.46 4.69
CA THR A 147 -8.40 -4.23 5.25
C THR A 147 -7.40 -3.08 5.09
N GLU A 148 -7.58 -1.94 5.76
CA GLU A 148 -6.62 -0.82 5.66
C GLU A 148 -5.24 -1.20 6.22
N ARG A 149 -5.21 -1.94 7.35
CA ARG A 149 -3.98 -2.29 8.09
C ARG A 149 -3.81 -3.79 8.29
N CYS A 150 -4.81 -4.61 7.87
CA CYS A 150 -4.81 -6.04 8.09
C CYS A 150 -5.00 -6.82 6.79
N ALA A 151 -4.81 -8.14 6.88
CA ALA A 151 -5.26 -9.09 5.89
C ALA A 151 -5.80 -10.35 6.55
N TYR A 152 -6.84 -10.91 5.98
CA TYR A 152 -7.40 -12.17 6.36
C TYR A 152 -6.97 -13.21 5.34
N PHE A 153 -6.18 -14.20 5.76
CA PHE A 153 -5.76 -15.32 4.95
C PHE A 153 -6.67 -16.53 5.17
N ARG A 154 -6.88 -17.29 4.11
CA ARG A 154 -7.50 -18.60 4.15
C ARG A 154 -6.65 -19.58 3.36
N PHE A 155 -6.18 -20.63 4.01
CA PHE A 155 -5.38 -21.71 3.44
C PHE A 155 -6.25 -22.96 3.35
N THR A 156 -6.56 -23.42 2.14
CA THR A 156 -7.31 -24.69 1.93
C THR A 156 -6.31 -25.80 1.66
N PHE A 157 -6.07 -26.63 2.67
CA PHE A 157 -5.09 -27.70 2.63
C PHE A 157 -5.64 -29.02 2.08
N PRO A 158 -4.78 -29.89 1.48
CA PRO A 158 -5.11 -31.29 1.31
C PRO A 158 -5.12 -32.03 2.65
N GLU A 159 -5.40 -33.32 2.63
CA GLU A 159 -5.11 -34.19 3.78
C GLU A 159 -3.58 -34.29 3.96
N ALA A 160 -3.08 -33.86 5.11
CA ALA A 160 -1.66 -33.84 5.42
C ALA A 160 -1.43 -33.88 6.94
N SER A 161 -0.50 -34.74 7.37
CA SER A 161 0.08 -34.69 8.74
C SER A 161 1.04 -33.50 8.87
N ASP A 162 1.60 -33.06 7.74
CA ASP A 162 2.73 -32.14 7.62
C ASP A 162 2.32 -30.92 6.78
N ALA A 163 1.32 -30.18 7.24
CA ALA A 163 0.93 -28.89 6.71
C ALA A 163 1.64 -27.79 7.52
N TYR A 164 2.29 -26.83 6.84
CA TYR A 164 3.08 -25.78 7.47
C TYR A 164 2.71 -24.39 6.96
N VAL A 165 3.00 -23.38 7.78
CA VAL A 165 3.08 -21.98 7.37
C VAL A 165 4.42 -21.42 7.83
N VAL A 166 5.20 -20.90 6.87
CA VAL A 166 6.46 -20.20 7.12
C VAL A 166 6.22 -18.71 7.10
N VAL A 167 6.63 -18.01 8.15
CA VAL A 167 6.70 -16.57 8.26
C VAL A 167 8.15 -16.14 8.11
N ASP A 168 8.41 -15.22 7.20
CA ASP A 168 9.74 -14.68 6.90
C ASP A 168 9.72 -13.18 7.18
N ALA A 169 10.39 -12.74 8.24
CA ALA A 169 10.45 -11.34 8.66
C ALA A 169 11.56 -10.54 7.95
N PHE A 170 12.23 -11.16 7.00
CA PHE A 170 13.29 -10.64 6.13
C PHE A 170 14.55 -10.19 6.87
N ASP A 171 15.58 -9.87 6.11
CA ASP A 171 16.90 -9.48 6.59
C ASP A 171 16.98 -8.01 7.03
N ARG A 172 18.15 -7.59 7.46
CA ARG A 172 18.53 -6.27 7.98
C ARG A 172 17.98 -5.97 9.37
N GLY A 173 17.68 -7.00 10.13
CA GLY A 173 17.18 -6.92 11.50
C GLY A 173 15.72 -7.27 11.60
N SER A 174 15.44 -8.37 12.25
CA SER A 174 14.08 -8.83 12.50
C SER A 174 13.97 -9.59 13.82
N TYR A 175 12.75 -9.72 14.31
CA TYR A 175 12.37 -10.42 15.52
C TYR A 175 11.09 -11.20 15.28
N VAL A 176 11.02 -12.38 15.84
CA VAL A 176 9.81 -13.20 15.87
C VAL A 176 9.68 -13.91 17.23
N LYS A 177 8.44 -14.12 17.66
CA LYS A 177 8.05 -14.95 18.79
C LYS A 177 6.82 -15.76 18.42
N VAL A 178 6.87 -17.06 18.66
CA VAL A 178 5.72 -17.96 18.55
C VAL A 178 5.11 -18.13 19.94
N ILE A 179 3.80 -17.97 20.05
CA ILE A 179 3.00 -18.09 21.30
C ILE A 179 1.97 -19.21 21.04
N PRO A 180 2.34 -20.48 21.23
CA PRO A 180 1.50 -21.63 20.86
C PRO A 180 0.16 -21.66 21.61
N GLU A 181 0.14 -21.25 22.86
CA GLU A 181 -1.04 -21.19 23.71
C GLU A 181 -2.12 -20.20 23.24
N GLU A 182 -1.71 -19.22 22.44
CA GLU A 182 -2.59 -18.22 21.81
C GLU A 182 -2.78 -18.47 20.30
N ASN A 183 -2.16 -19.51 19.73
CA ASN A 183 -2.10 -19.75 18.28
C ASN A 183 -1.59 -18.53 17.51
N LYS A 184 -0.57 -17.85 18.05
CA LYS A 184 -0.14 -16.53 17.63
C LYS A 184 1.34 -16.48 17.28
N ILE A 185 1.69 -15.66 16.30
CA ILE A 185 3.06 -15.23 16.01
C ILE A 185 3.08 -13.70 16.11
N VAL A 186 4.04 -13.16 16.83
CA VAL A 186 4.33 -11.73 16.86
C VAL A 186 5.76 -11.47 16.40
N GLY A 187 6.02 -10.30 15.86
CA GLY A 187 7.36 -9.95 15.43
C GLY A 187 7.48 -8.52 14.94
N TYR A 188 8.66 -8.19 14.44
CA TYR A 188 8.88 -6.97 13.69
C TYR A 188 9.99 -7.14 12.64
N THR A 189 9.99 -6.25 11.67
CA THR A 189 11.09 -6.06 10.73
C THR A 189 11.58 -4.61 10.79
N THR A 190 12.89 -4.42 10.71
CA THR A 190 13.51 -3.10 10.56
C THR A 190 13.91 -2.83 9.12
N ARG A 191 13.66 -3.78 8.21
CA ARG A 191 14.06 -3.66 6.81
C ARG A 191 13.45 -2.40 6.19
N ASN A 192 14.31 -1.61 5.57
CA ASN A 192 13.94 -0.40 4.86
C ASN A 192 14.94 -0.11 3.74
N SER A 193 14.59 0.79 2.85
CA SER A 193 15.44 1.25 1.75
C SER A 193 16.04 2.64 1.99
N GLY A 194 16.01 3.13 3.23
CA GLY A 194 16.55 4.41 3.67
C GLY A 194 15.47 5.45 4.01
N GLY A 195 15.90 6.60 4.50
CA GLY A 195 15.03 7.74 4.81
C GLY A 195 14.21 7.60 6.11
N VAL A 196 14.63 6.73 7.05
CA VAL A 196 13.93 6.52 8.32
C VAL A 196 14.85 6.67 9.53
N PRO A 197 14.31 7.02 10.72
CA PRO A 197 15.04 7.00 11.99
C PRO A 197 15.47 5.59 12.41
N GLN A 198 16.44 5.48 13.33
CA GLN A 198 16.99 4.19 13.78
C GLN A 198 15.97 3.31 14.51
N ASN A 199 14.96 3.90 15.14
CA ASN A 199 13.91 3.18 15.84
C ASN A 199 12.78 2.70 14.91
N PHE A 200 12.91 2.86 13.60
CA PHE A 200 11.93 2.37 12.63
C PHE A 200 11.72 0.86 12.77
N ARG A 201 10.46 0.47 12.90
CA ARG A 201 10.01 -0.92 12.91
C ARG A 201 8.64 -1.02 12.28
N ASN A 202 8.38 -2.13 11.59
CA ASN A 202 7.03 -2.56 11.30
C ASN A 202 6.75 -3.80 12.16
N TYR A 203 5.97 -3.63 13.21
CA TYR A 203 5.50 -4.70 14.07
C TYR A 203 4.37 -5.46 13.39
N PHE A 204 4.30 -6.76 13.58
CA PHE A 204 3.22 -7.57 13.05
C PHE A 204 2.71 -8.58 14.07
N VAL A 205 1.45 -8.94 13.94
CA VAL A 205 0.78 -10.01 14.67
C VAL A 205 0.02 -10.88 13.68
N ILE A 206 0.09 -12.20 13.90
CA ILE A 206 -0.59 -13.21 13.08
C ILE A 206 -1.31 -14.16 14.04
N GLU A 207 -2.65 -14.17 14.00
CA GLU A 207 -3.50 -15.06 14.80
C GLU A 207 -4.08 -16.14 13.90
N PHE A 208 -3.93 -17.41 14.31
CA PHE A 208 -4.48 -18.57 13.61
C PHE A 208 -5.70 -19.11 14.34
N ASP A 209 -6.67 -19.62 13.60
CA ASP A 209 -7.89 -20.23 14.14
C ASP A 209 -7.71 -21.71 14.55
N LYS A 210 -6.48 -22.24 14.44
CA LYS A 210 -6.17 -23.65 14.73
C LYS A 210 -4.90 -23.78 15.57
N PRO A 211 -4.90 -24.68 16.59
CA PRO A 211 -3.69 -24.98 17.38
C PRO A 211 -2.56 -25.56 16.53
N PHE A 212 -1.32 -25.20 16.91
CA PHE A 212 -0.12 -25.67 16.25
C PHE A 212 0.23 -27.10 16.70
N THR A 213 0.53 -27.98 15.76
CA THR A 213 1.12 -29.31 15.99
C THR A 213 2.65 -29.28 15.88
N PHE A 214 3.20 -28.23 15.29
CA PHE A 214 4.62 -27.93 15.18
C PHE A 214 4.82 -26.42 15.30
N ASN A 215 5.88 -26.02 16.00
CA ASN A 215 6.21 -24.61 16.18
C ASN A 215 7.71 -24.44 16.43
N LYS A 216 8.39 -23.67 15.58
CA LYS A 216 9.81 -23.36 15.66
C LYS A 216 10.06 -21.94 15.15
N VAL A 217 11.11 -21.32 15.63
CA VAL A 217 11.72 -20.15 14.99
C VAL A 217 12.93 -20.59 14.18
N TRP A 218 13.38 -19.75 13.26
CA TRP A 218 14.56 -20.01 12.44
C TRP A 218 15.38 -18.72 12.25
N ALA A 219 16.69 -18.87 12.05
CA ALA A 219 17.60 -17.80 11.67
C ALA A 219 18.42 -18.24 10.45
N ASP A 220 18.61 -17.34 9.50
CA ASP A 220 19.41 -17.58 8.28
C ASP A 220 19.07 -18.93 7.64
N TYR A 221 17.76 -19.23 7.54
CA TYR A 221 17.18 -20.47 6.98
C TYR A 221 17.41 -21.76 7.78
N HIS A 222 17.92 -21.69 9.04
CA HIS A 222 18.13 -22.83 9.91
C HIS A 222 17.17 -22.79 11.11
N LEU A 223 16.50 -23.92 11.36
CA LEU A 223 15.62 -24.07 12.53
C LEU A 223 16.41 -23.95 13.84
N VAL A 224 15.80 -23.28 14.82
CA VAL A 224 16.30 -23.19 16.20
C VAL A 224 15.43 -24.06 17.09
N GLU A 225 16.04 -25.07 17.72
CA GLU A 225 15.31 -26.10 18.46
C GLU A 225 14.92 -25.69 19.88
N THR A 226 15.68 -24.77 20.48
CA THR A 226 15.66 -24.49 21.93
C THR A 226 14.78 -23.33 22.35
N HIS A 227 14.36 -22.50 21.39
CA HIS A 227 13.64 -21.25 21.68
C HIS A 227 12.43 -21.07 20.76
N LEU A 228 11.42 -20.34 21.22
CA LEU A 228 10.27 -19.88 20.45
C LEU A 228 10.30 -18.37 20.17
N GLU A 229 11.40 -17.72 20.51
CA GLU A 229 11.64 -16.28 20.38
C GLU A 229 13.06 -16.06 19.88
N LEU A 230 13.23 -15.20 18.88
CA LEU A 230 14.53 -14.95 18.28
C LEU A 230 14.60 -13.54 17.66
N GLN A 231 15.73 -12.89 17.88
CA GLN A 231 16.10 -11.63 17.21
C GLN A 231 17.46 -11.79 16.56
N SER A 232 17.56 -11.53 15.28
CA SER A 232 18.84 -11.58 14.53
C SER A 232 18.74 -10.73 13.25
N ASN A 233 19.75 -10.85 12.39
CA ASN A 233 19.75 -10.18 11.09
C ASN A 233 18.58 -10.65 10.19
N HIS A 234 18.30 -11.95 10.17
CA HIS A 234 17.22 -12.55 9.37
C HIS A 234 16.60 -13.69 10.15
N VAL A 235 15.37 -13.51 10.59
CA VAL A 235 14.62 -14.51 11.36
C VAL A 235 13.23 -14.72 10.80
N GLY A 236 12.63 -15.83 11.20
CA GLY A 236 11.24 -16.13 10.93
C GLY A 236 10.72 -17.24 11.82
N ALA A 237 9.50 -17.66 11.55
CA ALA A 237 8.83 -18.75 12.25
C ALA A 237 8.32 -19.80 11.26
N ALA A 238 8.21 -21.03 11.72
CA ALA A 238 7.54 -22.11 11.03
C ALA A 238 6.58 -22.78 12.02
N ILE A 239 5.30 -22.82 11.66
CA ILE A 239 4.27 -23.52 12.42
C ILE A 239 3.63 -24.60 11.57
N GLY A 240 3.07 -25.61 12.21
CA GLY A 240 2.48 -26.75 11.49
C GLY A 240 1.12 -27.14 12.02
N PHE A 241 0.41 -27.87 11.18
CA PHE A 241 -0.93 -28.38 11.43
C PHE A 241 -1.05 -29.82 10.93
N SER A 242 -2.00 -30.57 11.49
CA SER A 242 -2.54 -31.77 10.86
C SER A 242 -3.89 -31.43 10.24
N THR A 243 -4.07 -31.71 8.96
CA THR A 243 -5.24 -31.29 8.19
C THR A 243 -5.95 -32.45 7.49
N LYS A 244 -7.27 -32.35 7.37
CA LYS A 244 -8.10 -33.19 6.53
C LYS A 244 -8.18 -32.63 5.11
N LYS A 245 -8.61 -33.41 4.14
CA LYS A 245 -8.81 -32.96 2.77
C LYS A 245 -9.83 -31.81 2.71
N GLY A 246 -9.39 -30.68 2.17
CA GLY A 246 -10.21 -29.48 2.02
C GLY A 246 -10.37 -28.67 3.31
N GLU A 247 -9.65 -29.00 4.37
CA GLU A 247 -9.68 -28.24 5.63
C GLU A 247 -9.11 -26.85 5.41
N GLN A 248 -9.80 -25.85 5.95
CA GLN A 248 -9.41 -24.46 5.89
C GLN A 248 -8.78 -24.05 7.22
N VAL A 249 -7.59 -23.48 7.14
CA VAL A 249 -6.92 -22.81 8.26
C VAL A 249 -6.90 -21.31 7.95
N HIS A 250 -7.30 -20.50 8.90
CA HIS A 250 -7.36 -19.06 8.73
C HIS A 250 -6.27 -18.37 9.54
N ALA A 251 -5.75 -17.25 9.01
CA ALA A 251 -4.85 -16.38 9.72
C ALA A 251 -5.28 -14.92 9.57
N LYS A 252 -5.47 -14.23 10.70
CA LYS A 252 -5.66 -12.79 10.75
C LYS A 252 -4.31 -12.14 10.94
N VAL A 253 -3.93 -11.24 10.07
CA VAL A 253 -2.62 -10.58 10.06
C VAL A 253 -2.83 -9.10 10.19
N ALA A 254 -2.14 -8.46 11.13
CA ALA A 254 -2.10 -7.00 11.23
C ALA A 254 -0.67 -6.52 11.41
N SER A 255 -0.43 -5.26 11.08
CA SER A 255 0.84 -4.62 11.41
C SER A 255 0.66 -3.18 11.87
N SER A 256 1.72 -2.63 12.46
CA SER A 256 1.79 -1.27 12.99
C SER A 256 3.22 -0.74 12.90
N PHE A 257 3.36 0.55 12.61
CA PHE A 257 4.64 1.24 12.73
C PHE A 257 4.85 1.84 14.14
N ILE A 258 3.86 1.72 15.03
CA ILE A 258 3.85 2.33 16.35
C ILE A 258 4.36 1.36 17.41
N SER A 259 3.68 0.22 17.61
CA SER A 259 4.04 -0.78 18.62
C SER A 259 3.38 -2.14 18.35
N PRO A 260 3.83 -3.21 19.08
CA PRO A 260 3.15 -4.50 19.03
C PRO A 260 1.68 -4.43 19.48
N GLU A 261 1.40 -3.66 20.55
CA GLU A 261 0.03 -3.48 21.09
C GLU A 261 -0.87 -2.77 20.08
N GLN A 262 -0.32 -1.83 19.31
CA GLN A 262 -1.06 -1.17 18.25
C GLN A 262 -1.33 -2.13 17.09
N ALA A 263 -0.40 -3.03 16.75
CA ALA A 263 -0.64 -4.07 15.76
C ALA A 263 -1.78 -5.01 16.20
N GLU A 264 -1.83 -5.40 17.46
CA GLU A 264 -2.96 -6.17 18.02
C GLU A 264 -4.27 -5.36 18.00
N LEU A 265 -4.21 -4.06 18.30
CA LEU A 265 -5.38 -3.20 18.21
C LEU A 265 -5.93 -3.13 16.77
N ASN A 266 -5.05 -3.07 15.79
CA ASN A 266 -5.43 -3.03 14.37
C ASN A 266 -6.18 -4.30 13.92
N LEU A 267 -5.98 -5.46 14.54
CA LEU A 267 -6.76 -6.67 14.26
C LEU A 267 -8.28 -6.48 14.43
N LYS A 268 -8.70 -5.46 15.20
CA LYS A 268 -10.11 -5.11 15.35
C LYS A 268 -10.77 -4.68 14.04
N GLU A 269 -10.00 -4.30 13.01
CA GLU A 269 -10.53 -4.03 11.68
C GLU A 269 -11.21 -5.28 11.08
N ILE A 270 -10.63 -6.45 11.31
CA ILE A 270 -11.27 -7.74 10.97
C ILE A 270 -12.27 -8.12 12.08
N GLY A 271 -11.86 -8.08 13.35
CA GLY A 271 -12.72 -8.42 14.49
C GLY A 271 -13.34 -9.82 14.35
N ASN A 272 -14.65 -9.90 14.51
CA ASN A 272 -15.42 -11.16 14.41
C ASN A 272 -15.97 -11.43 13.00
N LYS A 273 -15.58 -10.66 11.99
CA LYS A 273 -16.00 -10.92 10.61
C LYS A 273 -15.45 -12.24 10.12
N THR A 274 -16.25 -12.95 9.33
CA THR A 274 -15.77 -14.10 8.56
C THR A 274 -14.88 -13.62 7.40
N PHE A 275 -14.17 -14.55 6.77
CA PHE A 275 -13.39 -14.27 5.57
C PHE A 275 -14.26 -13.64 4.46
N GLU A 276 -15.44 -14.21 4.20
CA GLU A 276 -16.36 -13.69 3.17
C GLU A 276 -16.90 -12.29 3.53
N GLN A 277 -17.18 -12.03 4.80
CA GLN A 277 -17.62 -10.70 5.25
C GLN A 277 -16.49 -9.65 5.09
N THR A 278 -15.24 -10.03 5.37
CA THR A 278 -14.09 -9.15 5.16
C THR A 278 -13.89 -8.85 3.67
N LYS A 279 -13.96 -9.86 2.83
CA LYS A 279 -13.87 -9.74 1.37
C LYS A 279 -14.98 -8.84 0.79
N GLU A 280 -16.22 -9.02 1.22
CA GLU A 280 -17.34 -8.20 0.75
C GLU A 280 -17.25 -6.76 1.26
N ALA A 281 -16.76 -6.54 2.48
CA ALA A 281 -16.47 -5.20 2.99
C ALA A 281 -15.42 -4.49 2.12
N GLY A 282 -14.37 -5.20 1.70
CA GLY A 282 -13.37 -4.68 0.78
C GLY A 282 -13.95 -4.35 -0.60
N ARG A 283 -14.80 -5.23 -1.13
CA ARG A 283 -15.52 -5.00 -2.40
C ARG A 283 -16.36 -3.73 -2.35
N LYS A 284 -17.10 -3.56 -1.24
CA LYS A 284 -17.92 -2.36 -1.02
C LYS A 284 -17.06 -1.10 -0.94
N ALA A 285 -15.97 -1.11 -0.17
CA ALA A 285 -15.07 0.04 -0.04
C ALA A 285 -14.51 0.49 -1.40
N TRP A 286 -14.13 -0.45 -2.26
CA TRP A 286 -13.70 -0.14 -3.62
C TRP A 286 -14.82 0.43 -4.49
N ASN A 287 -16.02 -0.12 -4.43
CA ASN A 287 -17.16 0.42 -5.19
C ASN A 287 -17.55 1.82 -4.72
N ASP A 288 -17.46 2.13 -3.43
CA ASP A 288 -17.73 3.46 -2.87
C ASP A 288 -16.73 4.51 -3.42
N VAL A 289 -15.47 4.11 -3.66
CA VAL A 289 -14.43 4.99 -4.21
C VAL A 289 -14.53 5.07 -5.74
N LEU A 290 -14.50 3.94 -6.43
CA LEU A 290 -14.50 3.90 -7.90
C LEU A 290 -15.82 4.42 -8.48
N GLY A 291 -16.95 4.19 -7.79
CA GLY A 291 -18.28 4.62 -8.21
C GLY A 291 -18.53 6.12 -8.13
N ARG A 292 -17.55 6.92 -7.64
CA ARG A 292 -17.60 8.37 -7.73
C ARG A 292 -17.58 8.87 -9.16
N ILE A 293 -16.97 8.11 -10.06
CA ILE A 293 -16.98 8.38 -11.50
C ILE A 293 -17.68 7.22 -12.18
N LYS A 294 -18.81 7.49 -12.81
CA LYS A 294 -19.58 6.52 -13.58
C LYS A 294 -19.29 6.71 -15.06
N VAL A 295 -18.84 5.65 -15.70
CA VAL A 295 -18.58 5.60 -17.13
C VAL A 295 -19.45 4.50 -17.73
N GLU A 296 -20.02 4.75 -18.88
CA GLU A 296 -20.78 3.80 -19.67
C GLU A 296 -20.13 3.67 -21.05
N ASP A 297 -19.79 2.46 -21.45
CA ASP A 297 -19.21 2.14 -22.75
C ASP A 297 -19.58 0.71 -23.13
N ASP A 298 -19.85 0.48 -24.42
CA ASP A 298 -20.17 -0.84 -24.96
C ASP A 298 -18.93 -1.75 -25.07
N ASP A 299 -17.72 -1.17 -25.04
CA ASP A 299 -16.46 -1.92 -25.05
C ASP A 299 -15.97 -2.19 -23.62
N GLU A 300 -16.09 -3.46 -23.20
CA GLU A 300 -15.63 -3.90 -21.90
C GLU A 300 -14.13 -3.63 -21.67
N ASN A 301 -13.29 -3.63 -22.69
CA ASN A 301 -11.86 -3.38 -22.53
C ASN A 301 -11.59 -1.91 -22.21
N ARG A 302 -12.36 -0.97 -22.77
CA ARG A 302 -12.28 0.45 -22.37
C ARG A 302 -12.74 0.65 -20.94
N MET A 303 -13.83 -0.01 -20.52
CA MET A 303 -14.28 -0.01 -19.11
C MET A 303 -13.20 -0.56 -18.18
N ARG A 304 -12.57 -1.69 -18.53
CA ARG A 304 -11.46 -2.29 -17.78
C ARG A 304 -10.26 -1.36 -17.69
N THR A 305 -9.87 -0.73 -18.79
CA THR A 305 -8.77 0.23 -18.80
C THR A 305 -9.07 1.41 -17.89
N PHE A 306 -10.25 2.02 -18.01
CA PHE A 306 -10.65 3.16 -17.20
C PHE A 306 -10.61 2.82 -15.69
N TYR A 307 -11.33 1.79 -15.26
CA TYR A 307 -11.40 1.46 -13.84
C TYR A 307 -10.10 0.89 -13.27
N SER A 308 -9.27 0.24 -14.08
CA SER A 308 -7.94 -0.19 -13.65
C SER A 308 -6.98 0.99 -13.48
N CYS A 309 -7.05 2.02 -14.34
CA CYS A 309 -6.30 3.26 -14.16
C CYS A 309 -6.80 4.03 -12.94
N LEU A 310 -8.12 4.14 -12.75
CA LEU A 310 -8.71 4.79 -11.58
C LEU A 310 -8.29 4.07 -10.27
N TYR A 311 -8.31 2.73 -10.25
CA TYR A 311 -7.79 1.95 -9.14
C TYR A 311 -6.34 2.32 -8.82
N ARG A 312 -5.44 2.41 -9.83
CA ARG A 312 -4.04 2.81 -9.62
C ARG A 312 -3.92 4.22 -9.05
N SER A 313 -4.78 5.14 -9.48
CA SER A 313 -4.76 6.54 -9.03
C SER A 313 -5.16 6.73 -7.57
N VAL A 314 -5.81 5.75 -6.94
CA VAL A 314 -6.28 5.83 -5.53
C VAL A 314 -5.57 4.83 -4.61
N LEU A 315 -4.45 4.26 -5.05
CA LEU A 315 -3.56 3.46 -4.21
C LEU A 315 -2.61 4.34 -3.39
N PHE A 316 -2.11 5.42 -4.00
CA PHE A 316 -1.11 6.33 -3.42
C PHE A 316 -1.60 7.79 -3.44
N PRO A 317 -1.13 8.66 -2.54
CA PRO A 317 -0.23 8.41 -1.41
C PRO A 317 -0.84 7.42 -0.43
N ARG A 318 -0.01 6.57 0.16
CA ARG A 318 -0.41 5.57 1.14
C ARG A 318 -0.64 6.23 2.50
N MET A 319 -1.71 5.84 3.18
CA MET A 319 -1.95 6.18 4.59
C MET A 319 -0.79 5.63 5.46
N PHE A 320 -0.32 6.45 6.40
CA PHE A 320 0.77 6.08 7.32
C PHE A 320 0.39 6.41 8.77
N HIS A 321 -0.88 6.54 9.03
CA HIS A 321 -1.47 6.80 10.35
C HIS A 321 -2.35 5.64 10.78
N GLU A 322 -2.55 5.56 12.08
CA GLU A 322 -3.29 4.50 12.75
C GLU A 322 -4.31 5.11 13.70
N VAL A 323 -5.17 4.29 14.30
CA VAL A 323 -6.14 4.74 15.30
C VAL A 323 -5.80 4.07 16.63
N ASN A 324 -5.50 4.87 17.65
CA ASN A 324 -5.12 4.35 18.96
C ASN A 324 -6.33 3.82 19.75
N ALA A 325 -6.09 3.27 20.94
CA ALA A 325 -7.13 2.70 21.79
C ALA A 325 -8.20 3.71 22.26
N LYS A 326 -7.92 5.02 22.16
CA LYS A 326 -8.86 6.10 22.48
C LYS A 326 -9.69 6.53 21.30
N GLY A 327 -9.45 5.97 20.09
CA GLY A 327 -10.08 6.38 18.84
C GLY A 327 -9.45 7.62 18.19
N GLU A 328 -8.26 8.03 18.64
CA GLU A 328 -7.54 9.18 18.10
C GLU A 328 -6.64 8.75 16.94
N THR A 329 -6.58 9.57 15.88
CA THR A 329 -5.64 9.39 14.77
C THR A 329 -4.24 9.75 15.24
N VAL A 330 -3.31 8.82 15.09
CA VAL A 330 -1.90 8.96 15.49
C VAL A 330 -1.00 8.33 14.43
N HIS A 331 0.28 8.71 14.40
CA HIS A 331 1.23 8.08 13.50
C HIS A 331 2.63 7.99 14.12
N TYR A 332 3.40 7.03 13.66
CA TYR A 332 4.85 7.05 13.80
C TYR A 332 5.41 8.05 12.80
N SER A 333 6.17 9.04 13.26
CA SER A 333 6.83 10.00 12.38
C SER A 333 8.02 9.35 11.66
N PRO A 334 7.97 9.18 10.34
CA PRO A 334 9.12 8.65 9.60
C PRO A 334 10.27 9.67 9.47
N TYR A 335 10.12 10.85 10.04
CA TYR A 335 11.06 11.94 10.00
C TYR A 335 11.89 12.10 11.28
N ASN A 336 11.24 12.01 12.44
CA ASN A 336 11.88 12.19 13.75
C ASN A 336 11.79 10.95 14.68
N GLY A 337 10.98 9.94 14.33
CA GLY A 337 10.86 8.70 15.08
C GLY A 337 9.93 8.75 16.30
N GLU A 338 9.16 9.82 16.45
CA GLU A 338 8.21 9.98 17.56
C GLU A 338 6.80 9.54 17.15
N ILE A 339 5.95 9.24 18.14
CA ILE A 339 4.53 9.04 17.91
C ILE A 339 3.85 10.39 18.02
N ARG A 340 3.13 10.78 16.99
CA ARG A 340 2.51 12.08 16.83
C ARG A 340 1.00 11.97 16.55
N PRO A 341 0.19 12.95 16.94
CA PRO A 341 -1.22 13.00 16.59
C PRO A 341 -1.42 13.42 15.12
N GLY A 342 -2.57 13.06 14.55
CA GLY A 342 -3.02 13.51 13.23
C GLY A 342 -2.66 12.56 12.10
N TYR A 343 -3.04 12.98 10.89
CA TYR A 343 -2.84 12.20 9.67
C TYR A 343 -1.39 12.23 9.20
N MET A 344 -0.95 11.15 8.57
CA MET A 344 0.31 11.06 7.84
C MET A 344 0.10 10.21 6.58
N PHE A 345 0.71 10.66 5.46
CA PHE A 345 0.71 9.94 4.19
C PHE A 345 2.12 9.86 3.63
N THR A 346 2.39 8.81 2.85
CA THR A 346 3.71 8.57 2.28
C THR A 346 3.61 7.86 0.92
N ASP A 347 4.75 7.44 0.37
CA ASP A 347 4.87 6.72 -0.88
C ASP A 347 4.37 7.53 -2.08
N THR A 348 4.90 8.73 -2.21
CA THR A 348 4.62 9.61 -3.35
C THR A 348 5.80 10.50 -3.68
N GLY A 349 5.96 10.82 -4.97
CA GLY A 349 6.86 11.83 -5.48
C GLY A 349 6.07 12.94 -6.16
N PHE A 350 6.26 14.18 -5.73
CA PHE A 350 5.42 15.28 -6.21
C PHE A 350 5.70 15.67 -7.65
N TRP A 351 6.95 15.52 -8.12
CA TRP A 351 7.25 15.75 -9.53
C TRP A 351 6.37 14.91 -10.50
N ASP A 352 6.04 13.67 -10.10
CA ASP A 352 5.14 12.80 -10.85
C ASP A 352 3.66 13.16 -10.65
N THR A 353 3.26 13.60 -9.46
CA THR A 353 1.87 13.58 -9.00
C THR A 353 1.21 14.94 -8.92
N PHE A 354 1.96 16.04 -8.87
CA PHE A 354 1.37 17.39 -8.80
C PHE A 354 0.59 17.73 -10.08
N ARG A 355 0.99 17.19 -11.21
CA ARG A 355 0.42 17.52 -12.53
C ARG A 355 -1.05 17.15 -12.65
N CYS A 356 -1.41 15.95 -12.17
CA CYS A 356 -2.77 15.44 -12.32
C CYS A 356 -3.32 14.80 -11.04
N LEU A 357 -2.55 14.01 -10.31
CA LEU A 357 -3.08 13.19 -9.21
C LEU A 357 -3.65 14.04 -8.08
N PHE A 358 -2.89 15.00 -7.54
CA PHE A 358 -3.38 15.85 -6.46
C PHE A 358 -4.54 16.75 -6.88
N PRO A 359 -4.51 17.43 -8.07
CA PRO A 359 -5.67 18.12 -8.60
C PRO A 359 -6.90 17.23 -8.76
N PHE A 360 -6.72 15.99 -9.19
CA PHE A 360 -7.79 14.99 -9.31
C PHE A 360 -8.37 14.61 -7.94
N VAL A 361 -7.50 14.33 -6.95
CA VAL A 361 -7.93 14.02 -5.58
C VAL A 361 -8.71 15.21 -4.98
N ASN A 362 -8.21 16.43 -5.14
CA ASN A 362 -8.89 17.63 -4.65
C ASN A 362 -10.27 17.83 -5.30
N LEU A 363 -10.44 17.43 -6.55
CA LEU A 363 -11.71 17.56 -7.28
C LEU A 363 -12.71 16.44 -6.91
N ILE A 364 -12.27 15.19 -6.90
CA ILE A 364 -13.15 14.01 -6.81
C ILE A 364 -13.27 13.52 -5.35
N TYR A 365 -12.19 13.64 -4.57
CA TYR A 365 -12.09 13.13 -3.20
C TYR A 365 -11.64 14.22 -2.21
N PRO A 366 -12.33 15.39 -2.14
CA PRO A 366 -11.84 16.54 -1.36
C PRO A 366 -11.61 16.24 0.12
N SER A 367 -12.40 15.35 0.74
CA SER A 367 -12.19 14.94 2.13
C SER A 367 -10.89 14.12 2.32
N MET A 368 -10.44 13.41 1.30
CA MET A 368 -9.14 12.74 1.31
C MET A 368 -8.03 13.75 1.06
N GLY A 369 -8.23 14.69 0.13
CA GLY A 369 -7.33 15.81 -0.10
C GLY A 369 -7.08 16.62 1.18
N GLU A 370 -8.12 16.92 1.96
CA GLU A 370 -8.01 17.60 3.26
C GLU A 370 -7.08 16.86 4.24
N LYS A 371 -7.27 15.53 4.40
CA LYS A 371 -6.40 14.70 5.25
C LYS A 371 -4.97 14.67 4.75
N MET A 372 -4.75 14.60 3.43
CA MET A 372 -3.42 14.64 2.84
C MET A 372 -2.71 15.96 3.11
N GLN A 373 -3.42 17.09 3.06
CA GLN A 373 -2.85 18.40 3.39
C GLN A 373 -2.49 18.53 4.88
N GLU A 374 -3.31 17.98 5.79
CA GLU A 374 -2.94 17.87 7.21
C GLU A 374 -1.65 17.03 7.39
N GLY A 375 -1.56 15.90 6.70
CA GLY A 375 -0.35 15.06 6.71
C GLY A 375 0.90 15.79 6.18
N LEU A 376 0.75 16.67 5.18
CA LEU A 376 1.84 17.52 4.69
C LEU A 376 2.24 18.56 5.73
N LEU A 377 1.27 19.20 6.41
CA LEU A 377 1.59 20.10 7.51
C LEU A 377 2.34 19.39 8.62
N ASN A 378 1.89 18.20 9.03
CA ASN A 378 2.60 17.38 10.02
C ASN A 378 4.03 17.05 9.59
N THR A 379 4.22 16.69 8.31
CA THR A 379 5.58 16.46 7.77
C THR A 379 6.47 17.71 7.91
N TYR A 380 5.94 18.89 7.58
CA TYR A 380 6.68 20.14 7.75
C TYR A 380 7.03 20.42 9.21
N LEU A 381 6.08 20.27 10.11
CA LEU A 381 6.29 20.51 11.56
C LEU A 381 7.29 19.54 12.19
N GLU A 382 7.35 18.30 11.69
CA GLU A 382 8.20 17.23 12.24
C GLU A 382 9.61 17.18 11.64
N SER A 383 9.76 17.55 10.37
CA SER A 383 11.04 17.50 9.64
C SER A 383 11.63 18.88 9.33
N GLY A 384 10.81 19.92 9.40
CA GLY A 384 11.17 21.27 8.99
C GLY A 384 11.08 21.51 7.48
N PHE A 385 10.62 20.53 6.67
CA PHE A 385 10.46 20.64 5.22
C PHE A 385 9.25 19.86 4.74
N PHE A 386 8.61 20.33 3.67
CA PHE A 386 7.71 19.47 2.90
C PHE A 386 8.54 18.41 2.17
N PRO A 387 8.00 17.19 1.96
CA PRO A 387 8.67 16.19 1.14
C PRO A 387 8.57 16.58 -0.34
N GLU A 388 9.60 16.27 -1.13
CA GLU A 388 9.48 16.26 -2.59
C GLU A 388 9.33 14.81 -3.09
N TRP A 389 9.89 13.87 -2.35
CA TRP A 389 9.64 12.44 -2.44
C TRP A 389 9.65 11.83 -1.03
N ALA A 390 8.65 11.03 -0.70
CA ALA A 390 8.55 10.33 0.58
C ALA A 390 8.37 8.82 0.38
N SER A 391 9.14 8.00 1.16
CA SER A 391 8.96 6.54 1.24
C SER A 391 9.83 5.91 2.36
N PRO A 392 9.35 5.75 3.62
CA PRO A 392 8.27 6.56 4.17
C PRO A 392 8.69 7.98 4.55
N GLY A 393 9.98 8.25 4.88
CA GLY A 393 10.53 9.59 5.09
C GLY A 393 11.09 10.20 3.81
N HIS A 394 11.81 11.32 3.93
CA HIS A 394 12.40 12.01 2.78
C HIS A 394 13.30 11.11 1.93
N ARG A 395 13.13 11.17 0.61
CA ARG A 395 13.95 10.43 -0.36
C ARG A 395 14.61 11.38 -1.35
N GLY A 396 15.86 11.10 -1.67
CA GLY A 396 16.67 11.88 -2.60
C GLY A 396 16.38 11.54 -4.06
N CYS A 397 15.22 11.95 -4.58
CA CYS A 397 14.78 11.66 -5.93
C CYS A 397 14.20 12.89 -6.62
N MET A 398 14.25 12.90 -7.95
CA MET A 398 13.60 13.86 -8.84
C MET A 398 14.09 15.31 -8.67
N VAL A 399 13.40 16.22 -9.33
CA VAL A 399 13.70 17.65 -9.41
C VAL A 399 12.45 18.45 -9.02
N GLY A 400 12.63 19.75 -8.79
CA GLY A 400 11.52 20.64 -8.44
C GLY A 400 11.35 20.81 -6.93
N ASN A 401 10.48 21.73 -6.59
CA ASN A 401 10.02 22.03 -5.25
C ASN A 401 8.46 21.96 -5.27
N ASN A 402 7.99 20.88 -5.89
CA ASN A 402 6.60 20.74 -6.37
C ASN A 402 5.57 20.58 -5.23
N SER A 403 6.03 20.44 -3.98
CA SER A 403 5.19 20.62 -2.79
C SER A 403 4.43 21.97 -2.84
N ALA A 404 5.04 23.00 -3.44
CA ALA A 404 4.41 24.30 -3.65
C ALA A 404 3.11 24.20 -4.47
N SER A 405 3.15 23.44 -5.57
CA SER A 405 1.96 23.21 -6.40
C SER A 405 0.88 22.42 -5.66
N VAL A 406 1.28 21.35 -4.96
CA VAL A 406 0.34 20.48 -4.23
C VAL A 406 -0.39 21.23 -3.12
N VAL A 407 0.32 22.06 -2.37
CA VAL A 407 -0.24 22.87 -1.29
C VAL A 407 -1.10 24.00 -1.84
N ALA A 408 -0.56 24.78 -2.80
CA ALA A 408 -1.25 25.92 -3.36
C ALA A 408 -2.56 25.50 -4.06
N ASP A 409 -2.57 24.40 -4.82
CA ASP A 409 -3.78 23.91 -5.50
C ASP A 409 -4.91 23.61 -4.50
N ALA A 410 -4.60 22.88 -3.42
CA ALA A 410 -5.58 22.56 -2.38
C ALA A 410 -6.09 23.83 -1.66
N PHE A 411 -5.18 24.75 -1.36
CA PHE A 411 -5.54 26.03 -0.72
C PHE A 411 -6.41 26.90 -1.63
N MET A 412 -6.02 27.05 -2.91
CA MET A 412 -6.77 27.86 -3.88
C MET A 412 -8.18 27.32 -4.11
N LYS A 413 -8.37 25.99 -4.04
CA LYS A 413 -9.66 25.32 -4.17
C LYS A 413 -10.47 25.23 -2.87
N ASN A 414 -9.94 25.74 -1.75
CA ASN A 414 -10.54 25.66 -0.41
C ASN A 414 -10.79 24.19 0.05
N VAL A 415 -9.94 23.28 -0.34
CA VAL A 415 -10.01 21.86 0.06
C VAL A 415 -9.43 21.66 1.46
N THR A 416 -8.38 22.42 1.81
CA THR A 416 -7.67 22.24 3.08
C THR A 416 -8.20 23.15 4.17
N LYS A 417 -8.21 22.63 5.42
CA LYS A 417 -8.37 23.38 6.67
C LYS A 417 -7.07 23.48 7.47
N ALA A 418 -5.97 22.95 6.93
CA ALA A 418 -4.66 23.08 7.55
C ALA A 418 -4.28 24.55 7.71
N ASP A 419 -3.45 24.85 8.72
CA ASP A 419 -2.98 26.21 8.99
C ASP A 419 -2.24 26.78 7.77
N ALA A 420 -2.92 27.66 7.05
CA ALA A 420 -2.45 28.23 5.79
C ALA A 420 -1.17 29.06 5.97
N GLU A 421 -1.01 29.73 7.12
CA GLU A 421 0.18 30.51 7.45
C GLU A 421 1.41 29.61 7.62
N LYS A 422 1.24 28.50 8.35
CA LYS A 422 2.28 27.49 8.53
C LYS A 422 2.62 26.75 7.23
N MET A 423 1.61 26.46 6.41
CA MET A 423 1.82 25.88 5.09
C MET A 423 2.64 26.82 4.20
N TYR A 424 2.28 28.11 4.16
CA TYR A 424 2.99 29.11 3.39
C TYR A 424 4.43 29.31 3.88
N GLU A 425 4.65 29.41 5.21
CA GLU A 425 5.98 29.44 5.84
C GLU A 425 6.87 28.28 5.36
N GLY A 426 6.30 27.06 5.32
CA GLY A 426 6.99 25.85 4.84
C GLY A 426 7.35 25.92 3.36
N LEU A 427 6.50 26.51 2.52
CA LEU A 427 6.80 26.73 1.10
C LEU A 427 7.95 27.74 0.92
N LEU A 428 7.90 28.84 1.64
CA LEU A 428 9.00 29.85 1.61
C LEU A 428 10.32 29.25 2.07
N LYS A 429 10.30 28.45 3.12
CA LYS A 429 11.49 27.74 3.60
C LYS A 429 12.05 26.79 2.53
N GLY A 430 11.19 26.00 1.89
CA GLY A 430 11.59 25.10 0.81
C GLY A 430 12.19 25.84 -0.39
N ALA A 431 11.62 26.99 -0.76
CA ALA A 431 12.11 27.82 -1.87
C ALA A 431 13.48 28.49 -1.59
N ASN A 432 13.82 28.71 -0.32
CA ASN A 432 15.00 29.46 0.10
C ASN A 432 16.05 28.62 0.84
N SER A 433 15.91 27.30 0.88
CA SER A 433 16.87 26.42 1.54
C SER A 433 16.77 24.98 1.02
N VAL A 434 17.73 24.16 1.49
CA VAL A 434 17.82 22.72 1.17
C VAL A 434 17.88 21.93 2.47
N HIS A 435 17.20 20.81 2.51
CA HIS A 435 17.25 19.90 3.66
C HIS A 435 18.69 19.38 3.88
N PRO A 436 19.23 19.41 5.11
CA PRO A 436 20.65 19.16 5.37
C PRO A 436 21.16 17.78 4.99
N ARG A 437 20.26 16.77 4.93
CA ARG A 437 20.62 15.37 4.61
C ARG A 437 20.08 14.89 3.27
N VAL A 438 19.10 15.58 2.67
CA VAL A 438 18.42 15.15 1.43
C VAL A 438 18.38 16.33 0.46
N SER A 439 19.37 16.40 -0.42
CA SER A 439 19.64 17.57 -1.27
C SER A 439 18.56 17.87 -2.33
N THR A 440 17.59 16.97 -2.53
CA THR A 440 16.43 17.18 -3.41
C THR A 440 15.18 17.61 -2.66
N THR A 441 15.25 17.72 -1.33
CA THR A 441 14.18 18.28 -0.48
C THR A 441 14.49 19.74 -0.23
N GLY A 442 13.55 20.62 -0.46
CA GLY A 442 13.78 22.03 -0.65
C GLY A 442 14.35 22.31 -2.05
N ARG A 443 14.93 23.48 -2.27
CA ARG A 443 15.34 23.98 -3.58
C ARG A 443 16.85 23.93 -3.76
N ARG A 444 17.39 22.86 -4.33
CA ARG A 444 18.82 22.73 -4.62
C ARG A 444 19.27 23.78 -5.65
N GLY A 445 20.24 24.62 -5.28
CA GLY A 445 20.74 25.73 -6.10
C GLY A 445 19.92 27.01 -5.96
N TYR A 446 19.14 27.12 -4.87
CA TYR A 446 18.33 28.31 -4.56
C TYR A 446 19.17 29.59 -4.52
N GLU A 447 20.42 29.52 -4.05
CA GLU A 447 21.37 30.64 -3.99
C GLU A 447 21.72 31.22 -5.36
N TYR A 448 21.65 30.41 -6.40
CA TYR A 448 21.81 30.85 -7.79
C TYR A 448 20.49 31.28 -8.38
N TYR A 449 19.47 30.43 -8.24
CA TYR A 449 18.16 30.65 -8.85
C TYR A 449 17.51 31.94 -8.34
N ASN A 450 17.48 32.15 -7.03
CA ASN A 450 16.85 33.34 -6.44
C ASN A 450 17.58 34.66 -6.82
N LYS A 451 18.84 34.57 -7.25
CA LYS A 451 19.62 35.75 -7.67
C LYS A 451 19.63 35.98 -9.19
N LEU A 452 19.65 34.89 -9.96
CA LEU A 452 19.89 34.94 -11.42
C LEU A 452 18.62 34.62 -12.24
N GLY A 453 17.56 34.05 -11.59
CA GLY A 453 16.39 33.53 -12.29
C GLY A 453 16.62 32.14 -12.94
N TYR A 454 17.79 31.52 -12.74
CA TYR A 454 18.10 30.20 -13.25
C TYR A 454 19.22 29.52 -12.46
N VAL A 455 19.34 28.19 -12.59
CA VAL A 455 20.45 27.41 -12.06
C VAL A 455 21.53 27.28 -13.16
N PRO A 456 22.75 27.86 -12.99
CA PRO A 456 23.76 27.81 -14.00
C PRO A 456 24.30 26.42 -14.32
N TYR A 457 24.83 26.24 -15.53
CA TYR A 457 25.38 24.96 -15.99
C TYR A 457 26.67 24.57 -15.26
N ASP A 458 27.52 25.56 -14.94
CA ASP A 458 28.90 25.42 -14.44
C ASP A 458 29.01 25.28 -12.92
N VAL A 459 27.87 25.29 -12.18
CA VAL A 459 27.87 25.18 -10.71
C VAL A 459 27.77 23.73 -10.19
N LYS A 460 27.96 22.75 -11.06
CA LYS A 460 27.95 21.31 -10.74
C LYS A 460 26.63 20.81 -10.09
N ILE A 461 25.53 21.42 -10.47
CA ILE A 461 24.18 20.95 -10.15
C ILE A 461 23.61 20.29 -11.38
N ASN A 462 23.37 18.97 -11.31
CA ASN A 462 22.77 18.22 -12.40
C ASN A 462 21.31 18.62 -12.62
N GLU A 463 20.78 18.38 -13.82
CA GLU A 463 19.39 18.67 -14.20
C GLU A 463 19.03 20.17 -14.04
N ASN A 464 20.01 21.04 -14.17
CA ASN A 464 19.89 22.49 -13.92
C ASN A 464 18.81 23.16 -14.77
N ALA A 465 18.64 22.79 -16.04
CA ALA A 465 17.58 23.30 -16.91
C ALA A 465 16.19 22.87 -16.42
N ALA A 466 16.02 21.59 -16.09
CA ALA A 466 14.76 21.07 -15.53
C ALA A 466 14.43 21.76 -14.20
N ARG A 467 15.41 21.90 -13.31
CA ARG A 467 15.23 22.61 -12.02
C ARG A 467 14.79 24.05 -12.23
N THR A 468 15.40 24.76 -13.16
CA THR A 468 15.03 26.14 -13.48
C THR A 468 13.58 26.26 -13.88
N LEU A 469 13.10 25.38 -14.76
CA LEU A 469 11.72 25.40 -15.23
C LEU A 469 10.70 25.00 -14.15
N GLU A 470 11.01 23.97 -13.38
CA GLU A 470 10.14 23.55 -12.26
C GLU A 470 10.05 24.66 -11.20
N TYR A 471 11.17 25.27 -10.83
CA TYR A 471 11.18 26.34 -9.82
C TYR A 471 10.41 27.58 -10.25
N ALA A 472 10.40 27.92 -11.53
CA ALA A 472 9.58 29.01 -12.04
C ALA A 472 8.08 28.77 -11.85
N TYR A 473 7.64 27.52 -12.05
CA TYR A 473 6.26 27.13 -11.79
C TYR A 473 5.94 27.07 -10.29
N ASP A 474 6.88 26.54 -9.49
CA ASP A 474 6.75 26.49 -8.04
C ASP A 474 6.66 27.90 -7.43
N ASP A 475 7.43 28.86 -7.94
CA ASP A 475 7.33 30.28 -7.54
C ASP A 475 5.98 30.88 -7.86
N TRP A 476 5.46 30.64 -9.06
CA TRP A 476 4.12 31.07 -9.41
C TRP A 476 3.07 30.51 -8.43
N CYS A 477 3.21 29.25 -8.00
CA CYS A 477 2.30 28.67 -7.01
C CYS A 477 2.41 29.37 -5.64
N ILE A 478 3.62 29.66 -5.19
CA ILE A 478 3.88 30.44 -3.96
C ILE A 478 3.29 31.85 -4.07
N TYR A 479 3.54 32.54 -5.20
CA TYR A 479 2.96 33.84 -5.48
C TYR A 479 1.45 33.84 -5.37
N ARG A 480 0.77 32.88 -6.04
CA ARG A 480 -0.71 32.78 -6.03
C ARG A 480 -1.28 32.53 -4.63
N MET A 481 -0.61 31.68 -3.85
CA MET A 481 -1.01 31.43 -2.47
C MET A 481 -0.81 32.67 -1.59
N GLY A 482 0.34 33.33 -1.71
CA GLY A 482 0.66 34.56 -0.97
C GLY A 482 -0.29 35.72 -1.31
N GLU A 483 -0.65 35.89 -2.59
CA GLU A 483 -1.65 36.86 -3.04
C GLU A 483 -3.01 36.64 -2.36
N LYS A 484 -3.50 35.40 -2.32
CA LYS A 484 -4.74 35.02 -1.65
C LYS A 484 -4.68 35.21 -0.13
N LEU A 485 -3.49 35.06 0.47
CA LEU A 485 -3.25 35.33 1.90
C LEU A 485 -3.10 36.84 2.22
N GLY A 486 -3.07 37.73 1.20
CA GLY A 486 -2.89 39.15 1.38
C GLY A 486 -1.48 39.56 1.78
N ARG A 487 -0.44 38.81 1.32
CA ARG A 487 0.94 39.14 1.59
C ARG A 487 1.37 40.44 0.91
N PRO A 488 2.32 41.18 1.49
CA PRO A 488 2.84 42.43 0.89
C PRO A 488 3.40 42.20 -0.51
N ALA A 489 3.17 43.14 -1.42
CA ALA A 489 3.66 43.05 -2.80
C ALA A 489 5.19 42.88 -2.88
N GLU A 490 5.93 43.49 -1.97
CA GLU A 490 7.39 43.40 -1.87
C GLU A 490 7.86 41.97 -1.56
N GLU A 491 7.13 41.22 -0.71
CA GLU A 491 7.39 39.79 -0.43
C GLU A 491 7.11 38.93 -1.65
N LEU A 492 6.05 39.24 -2.40
CA LEU A 492 5.61 38.46 -3.54
C LEU A 492 6.47 38.68 -4.79
N GLU A 493 7.18 39.81 -4.90
CA GLU A 493 7.94 40.13 -6.13
C GLU A 493 9.04 39.11 -6.42
N LEU A 494 9.59 38.45 -5.39
CA LEU A 494 10.59 37.40 -5.56
C LEU A 494 10.01 36.12 -6.25
N TYR A 495 8.72 35.92 -6.20
CA TYR A 495 8.01 34.72 -6.70
C TYR A 495 7.13 34.99 -7.92
N LYS A 496 7.23 36.16 -8.51
CA LYS A 496 6.45 36.60 -9.66
C LYS A 496 7.19 36.26 -10.97
#